data_fa8c9b8ce7b1ae809afd99ff4b642e51
#
_entry.id   fa8c9b8ce7b1ae809afd99ff4b642e51
#
_cell.length_a   1.000
_cell.length_b   1.000
_cell.length_c   1.000
_cell.angle_alpha   90.00
_cell.angle_beta   90.00
_cell.angle_gamma   90.00
#
_symmetry.space_group_name_H-M   'P 1'
#
loop_
_entity.id
_entity.type
_entity.pdbx_description
1 polymer ?
#
loop_
_entity_poly.entity_id
_entity_poly.type
_entity_poly.pdbx_seq_one_letter_code
_entity_poly.pdbx_strand_id
1 'polypeptide(L)'
;MRISFTGEQSYEINIQANYAKSVWENCMEAGKEFNITPYGTETMHLLRAEKGFIIAGQDTDATMTPIDLQMDWIISKKKFDFIGKRSLYRSDTIKEDRKQLVGLITDNPEEILEEGAQIVADMNKTPICLLYTSPSPRD
;
A
#
# COMPACT_ATOMS: atom_id res chain seq x y z
N MET A 1 13.79 -11.61 8.72
CA MET A 1 12.35 -11.77 9.00
C MET A 1 11.62 -11.88 7.66
N ARG A 2 10.64 -12.76 7.52
CA ARG A 2 9.82 -12.83 6.31
C ARG A 2 8.71 -11.77 6.42
N ILE A 3 8.68 -10.85 5.50
CA ILE A 3 7.73 -9.73 5.47
C ILE A 3 7.38 -9.42 4.02
N SER A 4 6.26 -8.79 3.78
CA SER A 4 5.89 -8.30 2.45
C SER A 4 5.46 -6.84 2.53
N PHE A 5 6.15 -6.00 1.81
CA PHE A 5 5.73 -4.62 1.57
C PHE A 5 5.20 -4.46 0.14
N THR A 6 5.82 -5.13 -0.80
CA THR A 6 5.48 -5.07 -2.24
C THR A 6 4.37 -6.04 -2.66
N GLY A 7 3.83 -6.82 -1.73
CA GLY A 7 2.88 -7.89 -2.04
C GLY A 7 3.52 -9.20 -2.50
N GLU A 8 4.81 -9.19 -2.80
CA GLU A 8 5.58 -10.37 -3.16
C GLU A 8 6.25 -11.00 -1.93
N GLN A 9 6.76 -12.22 -2.08
CA GLN A 9 7.52 -12.86 -1.01
C GLN A 9 8.84 -12.12 -0.79
N SER A 10 9.00 -11.51 0.37
CA SER A 10 10.15 -10.69 0.71
C SER A 10 10.75 -11.08 2.05
N TYR A 11 12.00 -10.68 2.25
CA TYR A 11 12.74 -10.91 3.47
C TYR A 11 13.42 -9.63 3.94
N GLU A 12 13.36 -9.37 5.21
CA GLU A 12 14.10 -8.31 5.87
C GLU A 12 15.27 -8.89 6.64
N ILE A 13 16.47 -8.44 6.31
CA ILE A 13 17.73 -8.92 6.90
C ILE A 13 18.26 -7.83 7.83
N ASN A 14 18.13 -8.05 9.13
CA ASN A 14 18.62 -7.12 10.17
C ASN A 14 20.02 -7.54 10.60
N ILE A 15 20.99 -6.68 10.40
CA ILE A 15 22.40 -6.92 10.67
C ILE A 15 23.06 -5.69 11.30
N GLN A 16 24.23 -5.89 11.91
CA GLN A 16 25.04 -4.77 12.37
C GLN A 16 25.58 -3.97 11.19
N ALA A 17 25.64 -2.65 11.31
CA ALA A 17 25.99 -1.74 10.21
C ALA A 17 27.36 -2.02 9.56
N ASN A 18 28.34 -2.47 10.35
CA ASN A 18 29.68 -2.80 9.86
C ASN A 18 29.71 -4.03 8.91
N TYR A 19 28.67 -4.87 8.92
CA TYR A 19 28.55 -6.03 8.02
C TYR A 19 27.65 -5.74 6.81
N ALA A 20 27.01 -4.59 6.74
CA ALA A 20 26.01 -4.27 5.71
C ALA A 20 26.56 -4.44 4.30
N LYS A 21 27.78 -3.92 4.03
CA LYS A 21 28.43 -4.03 2.73
C LYS A 21 28.71 -5.47 2.34
N SER A 22 29.31 -6.26 3.22
CA SER A 22 29.64 -7.65 2.92
C SER A 22 28.40 -8.53 2.70
N VAL A 23 27.35 -8.31 3.47
CA VAL A 23 26.08 -9.04 3.28
C VAL A 23 25.42 -8.65 1.95
N TRP A 24 25.42 -7.37 1.60
CA TRP A 24 24.95 -6.91 0.30
C TRP A 24 25.71 -7.57 -0.85
N GLU A 25 27.05 -7.51 -0.83
CA GLU A 25 27.90 -8.10 -1.86
C GLU A 25 27.68 -9.60 -1.99
N ASN A 26 27.57 -10.32 -0.87
CA ASN A 26 27.26 -11.76 -0.88
C ASN A 26 25.87 -12.08 -1.44
N CYS A 27 24.86 -11.27 -1.10
CA CYS A 27 23.52 -11.42 -1.68
C CYS A 27 23.54 -11.19 -3.20
N MET A 28 24.23 -10.15 -3.66
CA MET A 28 24.35 -9.84 -5.08
C MET A 28 25.11 -10.93 -5.83
N GLU A 29 26.16 -11.49 -5.23
CA GLU A 29 26.91 -12.59 -5.84
C GLU A 29 26.08 -13.87 -5.94
N ALA A 30 25.44 -14.27 -4.83
CA ALA A 30 24.59 -15.46 -4.81
C ALA A 30 23.35 -15.33 -5.70
N GLY A 31 22.86 -14.11 -5.91
CA GLY A 31 21.69 -13.84 -6.74
C GLY A 31 21.97 -13.75 -8.24
N LYS A 32 23.23 -13.78 -8.69
CA LYS A 32 23.58 -13.67 -10.12
C LYS A 32 22.90 -14.72 -10.98
N GLU A 33 22.86 -15.96 -10.53
CA GLU A 33 22.19 -17.06 -11.24
C GLU A 33 20.67 -16.87 -11.38
N PHE A 34 20.08 -16.02 -10.53
CA PHE A 34 18.66 -15.68 -10.53
C PHE A 34 18.37 -14.30 -11.15
N ASN A 35 19.34 -13.67 -11.77
CA ASN A 35 19.22 -12.32 -12.35
C ASN A 35 18.79 -11.27 -11.30
N ILE A 36 19.36 -11.35 -10.09
CA ILE A 36 19.05 -10.38 -9.04
C ILE A 36 19.29 -8.95 -9.52
N THR A 37 18.33 -8.09 -9.32
CA THR A 37 18.39 -6.69 -9.71
C THR A 37 18.14 -5.80 -8.48
N PRO A 38 19.08 -4.92 -8.13
CA PRO A 38 18.86 -3.96 -7.06
C PRO A 38 17.81 -2.92 -7.50
N TYR A 39 16.93 -2.53 -6.59
CA TYR A 39 15.96 -1.46 -6.80
C TYR A 39 15.87 -0.57 -5.56
N GLY A 40 15.43 0.66 -5.75
CA GLY A 40 15.31 1.65 -4.70
C GLY A 40 13.92 1.72 -4.06
N THR A 41 13.76 2.64 -3.13
CA THR A 41 12.53 2.84 -2.36
C THR A 41 11.35 3.24 -3.24
N GLU A 42 11.56 4.06 -4.28
CA GLU A 42 10.49 4.47 -5.19
C GLU A 42 9.89 3.27 -5.92
N THR A 43 10.72 2.38 -6.45
CA THR A 43 10.23 1.13 -7.06
C THR A 43 9.44 0.28 -6.07
N MET A 44 9.87 0.24 -4.81
CA MET A 44 9.15 -0.47 -3.76
C MET A 44 7.75 0.13 -3.53
N HIS A 45 7.63 1.45 -3.52
CA HIS A 45 6.35 2.15 -3.41
C HIS A 45 5.42 1.87 -4.59
N LEU A 46 5.97 1.81 -5.78
CA LEU A 46 5.21 1.46 -6.97
C LEU A 46 4.69 0.02 -6.93
N LEU A 47 5.57 -0.94 -6.65
CA LEU A 47 5.20 -2.35 -6.57
C LEU A 47 4.10 -2.62 -5.53
N ARG A 48 4.14 -1.94 -4.38
CA ARG A 48 3.09 -2.06 -3.37
C ARG A 48 1.76 -1.51 -3.86
N ALA A 49 1.78 -0.40 -4.60
CA ALA A 49 0.57 0.21 -5.15
C ALA A 49 -0.07 -0.68 -6.22
N GLU A 50 0.71 -1.28 -7.10
CA GLU A 50 0.22 -2.26 -8.09
C GLU A 50 -0.48 -3.47 -7.44
N LYS A 51 -0.04 -3.87 -6.25
CA LYS A 51 -0.67 -4.95 -5.48
C LYS A 51 -1.84 -4.50 -4.59
N GLY A 52 -2.12 -3.20 -4.55
CA GLY A 52 -3.14 -2.64 -3.66
C GLY A 52 -2.74 -2.64 -2.18
N PHE A 53 -1.45 -2.74 -1.86
CA PHE A 53 -0.96 -2.68 -0.49
C PHE A 53 -0.89 -1.23 -0.02
N ILE A 54 -1.55 -0.94 1.07
CA ILE A 54 -1.64 0.40 1.65
C ILE A 54 -0.44 0.75 2.52
N ILE A 55 -0.15 2.05 2.60
CA ILE A 55 0.74 2.61 3.62
C ILE A 55 -0.12 3.35 4.63
N ALA A 56 -0.14 2.87 5.88
CA ALA A 56 -0.85 3.52 6.95
C ALA A 56 -0.29 4.92 7.21
N GLY A 57 -1.15 5.92 7.24
CA GLY A 57 -0.80 7.34 7.41
C GLY A 57 -0.52 8.08 6.10
N GLN A 58 -0.33 7.39 4.99
CA GLN A 58 -0.28 7.99 3.66
C GLN A 58 -1.61 7.77 2.92
N ASP A 59 -2.01 6.53 2.72
CA ASP A 59 -3.25 6.16 2.02
C ASP A 59 -4.47 6.15 2.97
N THR A 60 -4.22 6.22 4.27
CA THR A 60 -5.25 6.13 5.30
C THR A 60 -5.01 7.14 6.42
N ASP A 61 -6.07 7.51 7.09
CA ASP A 61 -6.05 8.29 8.33
C ASP A 61 -6.71 7.52 9.48
N ALA A 62 -6.83 8.16 10.65
CA ALA A 62 -7.41 7.56 11.85
C ALA A 62 -8.94 7.34 11.76
N THR A 63 -9.59 7.78 10.70
CA THR A 63 -11.05 7.62 10.49
C THR A 63 -11.39 6.36 9.70
N MET A 64 -10.40 5.75 9.05
CA MET A 64 -10.58 4.55 8.23
C MET A 64 -10.62 3.28 9.07
N THR A 65 -11.47 2.36 8.66
CA THR A 65 -11.55 1.01 9.23
C THR A 65 -11.00 -0.02 8.24
N PRO A 66 -10.65 -1.23 8.67
CA PRO A 66 -10.29 -2.30 7.75
C PRO A 66 -11.38 -2.61 6.70
N ILE A 67 -12.64 -2.36 7.03
CA ILE A 67 -13.77 -2.58 6.11
C ILE A 67 -13.72 -1.56 4.97
N ASP A 68 -13.44 -0.29 5.26
CA ASP A 68 -13.29 0.77 4.27
C ASP A 68 -12.14 0.48 3.28
N LEU A 69 -11.16 -0.28 3.73
CA LEU A 69 -9.97 -0.66 2.96
C LEU A 69 -10.11 -2.00 2.23
N GLN A 70 -11.31 -2.60 2.26
CA GLN A 70 -11.56 -3.95 1.73
C GLN A 70 -10.67 -5.03 2.37
N MET A 71 -10.30 -4.83 3.64
CA MET A 71 -9.44 -5.71 4.43
C MET A 71 -10.22 -6.36 5.59
N ASP A 72 -11.52 -6.56 5.46
CA ASP A 72 -12.37 -7.19 6.47
C ASP A 72 -11.90 -8.61 6.83
N TRP A 73 -11.19 -9.27 5.92
CA TRP A 73 -10.60 -10.59 6.11
C TRP A 73 -9.55 -10.66 7.23
N ILE A 74 -8.92 -9.52 7.60
CA ILE A 74 -7.98 -9.46 8.74
C ILE A 74 -8.68 -9.46 10.10
N ILE A 75 -9.98 -9.14 10.11
CA ILE A 75 -10.78 -9.10 11.33
C ILE A 75 -11.16 -10.52 11.73
N SER A 76 -10.68 -10.96 12.89
CA SER A 76 -10.94 -12.32 13.35
C SER A 76 -12.43 -12.57 13.60
N LYS A 77 -13.01 -13.49 12.86
CA LYS A 77 -14.39 -13.98 13.07
C LYS A 77 -14.49 -14.99 14.21
N LYS A 78 -13.37 -15.52 14.69
CA LYS A 78 -13.33 -16.55 15.75
C LYS A 78 -13.21 -15.97 17.16
N LYS A 79 -12.67 -14.77 17.31
CA LYS A 79 -12.50 -14.14 18.63
C LYS A 79 -13.82 -13.55 19.09
N PHE A 80 -14.22 -13.90 20.31
CA PHE A 80 -15.41 -13.34 20.94
C PHE A 80 -15.27 -11.83 21.14
N ASP A 81 -14.09 -11.38 21.61
CA ASP A 81 -13.81 -9.97 21.81
C ASP A 81 -12.32 -9.65 21.56
N PHE A 82 -12.03 -8.39 21.20
CA PHE A 82 -10.68 -7.85 21.02
C PHE A 82 -10.69 -6.33 21.11
N ILE A 83 -9.53 -5.73 21.36
CA ILE A 83 -9.37 -4.28 21.42
C ILE A 83 -9.75 -3.69 20.05
N GLY A 84 -10.67 -2.71 20.07
CA GLY A 84 -11.16 -2.05 18.86
C GLY A 84 -12.41 -2.68 18.24
N LYS A 85 -12.88 -3.86 18.69
CA LYS A 85 -14.10 -4.48 18.14
C LYS A 85 -15.30 -3.53 18.14
N ARG A 86 -15.51 -2.81 19.24
CA ARG A 86 -16.62 -1.87 19.37
C ARG A 86 -16.55 -0.71 18.36
N SER A 87 -15.35 -0.31 17.98
CA SER A 87 -15.13 0.76 17.00
C SER A 87 -15.65 0.40 15.60
N LEU A 88 -15.69 -0.89 15.27
CA LEU A 88 -16.24 -1.37 13.99
C LEU A 88 -17.76 -1.29 13.90
N TYR A 89 -18.44 -1.13 15.03
CA TYR A 89 -19.90 -1.10 15.13
C TYR A 89 -20.45 0.26 15.58
N ARG A 90 -19.64 1.31 15.56
CA ARG A 90 -20.10 2.66 15.84
C ARG A 90 -21.03 3.16 14.73
N SER A 91 -21.94 4.06 15.07
CA SER A 91 -22.91 4.62 14.12
C SER A 91 -22.26 5.31 12.90
N ASP A 92 -21.05 5.83 13.07
CA ASP A 92 -20.27 6.46 12.01
C ASP A 92 -19.49 5.44 11.14
N THR A 93 -19.12 4.29 11.70
CA THR A 93 -18.33 3.27 10.99
C THR A 93 -19.18 2.24 10.25
N ILE A 94 -20.45 2.09 10.59
CA ILE A 94 -21.37 1.13 9.95
C ILE A 94 -22.24 1.75 8.84
N LYS A 95 -22.02 3.02 8.50
CA LYS A 95 -22.77 3.68 7.42
C LYS A 95 -22.44 3.05 6.07
N GLU A 96 -23.45 2.92 5.22
CA GLU A 96 -23.30 2.36 3.87
C GLU A 96 -22.61 3.32 2.89
N ASP A 97 -22.69 4.63 3.16
CA ASP A 97 -22.11 5.69 2.32
C ASP A 97 -20.66 6.04 2.66
N ARG A 98 -19.97 5.18 3.41
CA ARG A 98 -18.54 5.39 3.72
C ARG A 98 -17.67 5.26 2.46
N LYS A 99 -16.62 6.08 2.42
CA LYS A 99 -15.61 5.99 1.36
C LYS A 99 -14.92 4.63 1.41
N GLN A 100 -14.70 4.07 0.25
CA GLN A 100 -14.02 2.78 0.07
C GLN A 100 -12.73 2.96 -0.71
N LEU A 101 -11.69 2.21 -0.35
CA LEU A 101 -10.48 2.14 -1.15
C LEU A 101 -10.78 1.46 -2.48
N VAL A 102 -10.41 2.11 -3.57
CA VAL A 102 -10.55 1.57 -4.92
C VAL A 102 -9.26 1.77 -5.71
N GLY A 103 -8.95 0.88 -6.63
CA GLY A 103 -7.91 1.06 -7.63
C GLY A 103 -8.46 1.79 -8.85
N LEU A 104 -7.67 2.66 -9.43
CA LEU A 104 -7.97 3.34 -10.69
C LEU A 104 -6.98 2.88 -11.76
N ILE A 105 -7.50 2.66 -12.95
CA ILE A 105 -6.69 2.36 -14.13
C ILE A 105 -7.03 3.41 -15.17
N THR A 106 -6.01 4.04 -15.76
CA THR A 106 -6.19 5.01 -16.85
C THR A 106 -6.55 4.27 -18.15
N ASP A 107 -7.40 4.86 -18.96
CA ASP A 107 -7.73 4.34 -20.29
C ASP A 107 -6.52 4.34 -21.22
N ASN A 108 -5.67 5.35 -21.07
CA ASN A 108 -4.39 5.45 -21.78
C ASN A 108 -3.26 5.01 -20.84
N PRO A 109 -2.53 3.92 -21.14
CA PRO A 109 -1.42 3.43 -20.29
C PRO A 109 -0.25 4.40 -20.13
N GLU A 110 -0.11 5.37 -21.04
CA GLU A 110 0.94 6.40 -20.98
C GLU A 110 0.52 7.62 -20.13
N GLU A 111 -0.72 7.65 -19.64
CA GLU A 111 -1.21 8.74 -18.83
C GLU A 111 -0.90 8.47 -17.35
N ILE A 112 -0.09 9.34 -16.77
CA ILE A 112 0.28 9.30 -15.36
C ILE A 112 -0.65 10.23 -14.59
N LEU A 113 -1.28 9.70 -13.55
CA LEU A 113 -2.08 10.51 -12.64
C LEU A 113 -1.14 11.14 -11.60
N GLU A 114 -1.14 12.46 -11.50
CA GLU A 114 -0.29 13.18 -10.56
C GLU A 114 -0.70 12.92 -9.12
N GLU A 115 0.29 12.71 -8.26
CA GLU A 115 0.06 12.58 -6.82
C GLU A 115 -0.56 13.87 -6.26
N GLY A 116 -1.57 13.72 -5.41
CA GLY A 116 -2.32 14.84 -4.85
C GLY A 116 -3.35 15.46 -5.79
N ALA A 117 -3.49 14.95 -7.01
CA ALA A 117 -4.58 15.36 -7.90
C ALA A 117 -5.94 15.08 -7.26
N GLN A 118 -6.92 15.89 -7.61
CA GLN A 118 -8.26 15.81 -7.05
C GLN A 118 -9.22 15.16 -8.04
N ILE A 119 -9.94 14.15 -7.59
CA ILE A 119 -11.01 13.54 -8.37
C ILE A 119 -12.27 14.36 -8.17
N VAL A 120 -12.82 14.87 -9.26
CA VAL A 120 -14.05 15.65 -9.29
C VAL A 120 -15.06 14.99 -10.23
N ALA A 121 -16.30 14.87 -9.78
CA ALA A 121 -17.39 14.37 -10.63
C ALA A 121 -17.92 15.49 -11.57
N ASP A 122 -17.72 16.74 -11.21
CA ASP A 122 -18.15 17.94 -11.94
C ASP A 122 -17.18 19.06 -11.57
N MET A 123 -16.62 19.74 -12.59
CA MET A 123 -15.65 20.81 -12.42
C MET A 123 -16.15 21.99 -11.59
N ASN A 124 -17.47 22.15 -11.43
CA ASN A 124 -18.10 23.19 -10.61
C ASN A 124 -18.41 22.74 -9.19
N LYS A 125 -18.06 21.52 -8.81
CA LYS A 125 -18.33 20.97 -7.48
C LYS A 125 -17.06 20.74 -6.68
N THR A 126 -17.23 20.63 -5.36
CA THR A 126 -16.13 20.28 -4.47
C THR A 126 -15.55 18.92 -4.86
N PRO A 127 -14.22 18.79 -4.87
CA PRO A 127 -13.56 17.49 -5.07
C PRO A 127 -14.06 16.43 -4.09
N ILE A 128 -14.25 15.22 -4.58
CA ILE A 128 -14.76 14.11 -3.76
C ILE A 128 -13.66 13.23 -3.20
N CYS A 129 -12.44 13.30 -3.76
CA CYS A 129 -11.32 12.48 -3.31
C CYS A 129 -10.00 13.16 -3.64
N LEU A 130 -8.96 12.83 -2.87
CA LEU A 130 -7.56 13.04 -3.23
C LEU A 130 -7.02 11.76 -3.83
N LEU A 131 -6.25 11.90 -4.90
CA LEU A 131 -5.55 10.78 -5.51
C LEU A 131 -4.19 10.60 -4.85
N TYR A 132 -3.90 9.39 -4.39
CA TYR A 132 -2.57 8.98 -3.97
C TYR A 132 -2.04 8.03 -5.04
N THR A 133 -1.01 8.46 -5.73
CA THR A 133 -0.37 7.68 -6.79
C THR A 133 1.09 7.45 -6.46
N SER A 134 1.65 6.41 -7.03
CA SER A 134 3.09 6.26 -7.15
C SER A 134 3.48 6.51 -8.60
N PRO A 135 4.70 7.02 -8.86
CA PRO A 135 5.19 7.17 -10.22
C PRO A 135 5.07 5.87 -11.01
N SER A 136 4.73 5.96 -12.29
CA SER A 136 4.70 4.79 -13.15
C SER A 136 6.11 4.23 -13.38
N PRO A 137 6.30 2.91 -13.44
CA PRO A 137 7.59 2.33 -13.77
C PRO A 137 8.01 2.52 -15.23
N ARG A 138 7.23 3.24 -16.00
CA ARG A 138 7.45 3.41 -17.45
C ARG A 138 8.16 4.72 -17.82
N ASP A 139 8.63 5.47 -16.81
CA ASP A 139 9.44 6.68 -16.99
C ASP A 139 10.92 6.38 -16.95
#